data_5ad0c873ed7d6851f679354a074a77c0
#
_entry.id   5ad0c873ed7d6851f679354a074a77c0
#
_cell.length_a   1.000
_cell.length_b   1.000
_cell.length_c   1.000
_cell.angle_alpha   90.00
_cell.angle_beta   90.00
_cell.angle_gamma   90.00
#
_symmetry.space_group_name_H-M   'P 1'
#
loop_
_entity.id
_entity.type
_entity.pdbx_description
1 polymer ?
#
loop_
_entity_poly.entity_id
_entity_poly.type
_entity_poly.pdbx_seq_one_letter_code
_entity_poly.pdbx_strand_id
1 'polypeptide(L)'
;MLNQGIGSWPARRARKTPGRTALVHRDAEITYRRLHERVLRLAHGLNTLGVARGDRVAYLGPNHPAFLETLFAAGVLGAVFVPLNTRLAEPELTYNLIDSGSTVLVHGAGQAATADAVAANGGVRHRVTLGTPDGEGLGYEDLLAAGDTGPLDEPVAPDDPCVIMYTSGTTGRPKGAVLSHANITWNSVNVLVDTDLTGDEVTLVVAPLFHTAGLNMTCLPTLLKGGRVVLLEAFDPGTVLDVVERRRVTYMFGVPTMYDAMAAHPRWETADLSSLRSVSCGGAPVPARTIERYLARGLAFSQGYGMTEASPGVLFLDREQASAKAGSAGVPHFFTDTRVVLADGSPAGPGQRGEVLVQGPNVMSGYWGRPEDTAATFTGDGWLRTGDVARTDAEGYAYIVDRVKDMFVSGGENVYPAEVEDAVLSHPAVRECAVVGVPDAVWGEVGHAVVVLEADRRADGPEILAHLRGRLAKYKIPKTVAFADDLPRTASGKIIKRAVRQAHPAPSPEATPPTPGKGSTP
;
A
#
# COMPACT_ATOMS: atom_id res chain seq x y z
N MET A 1 33.97 -0.74 -2.63
CA MET A 1 32.75 -0.17 -3.17
C MET A 1 32.21 0.77 -2.10
N LEU A 2 32.21 2.07 -2.36
CA LEU A 2 31.79 3.09 -1.40
C LEU A 2 30.26 3.11 -1.23
N ASN A 3 29.53 2.83 -2.33
CA ASN A 3 28.07 2.77 -2.28
C ASN A 3 27.56 1.44 -1.75
N GLN A 4 27.01 1.44 -0.53
CA GLN A 4 26.38 0.31 0.13
C GLN A 4 24.84 0.32 -0.01
N GLY A 5 24.28 1.37 -0.61
CA GLY A 5 22.86 1.53 -0.86
C GLY A 5 22.31 0.67 -2.00
N ILE A 6 21.00 0.69 -2.17
CA ILE A 6 20.29 -0.06 -3.24
C ILE A 6 20.66 0.43 -4.65
N GLY A 7 21.16 1.66 -4.80
CA GLY A 7 21.71 2.17 -6.07
C GLY A 7 22.81 1.27 -6.65
N SER A 8 23.52 0.52 -5.81
CA SER A 8 24.55 -0.44 -6.24
C SER A 8 23.97 -1.78 -6.76
N TRP A 9 22.69 -2.08 -6.59
CA TRP A 9 22.12 -3.38 -6.95
C TRP A 9 22.17 -3.70 -8.45
N PRO A 10 21.85 -2.77 -9.37
CA PRO A 10 21.99 -3.02 -10.80
C PRO A 10 23.43 -3.42 -11.20
N ALA A 11 24.44 -2.72 -10.67
CA ALA A 11 25.85 -3.06 -10.91
C ALA A 11 26.23 -4.47 -10.38
N ARG A 12 25.77 -4.79 -9.17
CA ARG A 12 26.00 -6.11 -8.55
C ARG A 12 25.36 -7.23 -9.38
N ARG A 13 24.14 -7.01 -9.89
CA ARG A 13 23.42 -7.95 -10.74
C ARG A 13 24.03 -8.06 -12.14
N ALA A 14 24.42 -6.95 -12.73
CA ALA A 14 25.12 -6.95 -14.02
C ALA A 14 26.42 -7.79 -13.99
N ARG A 15 27.12 -7.84 -12.85
CA ARG A 15 28.28 -8.73 -12.66
C ARG A 15 27.91 -10.21 -12.54
N LYS A 16 26.78 -10.51 -11.85
CA LYS A 16 26.38 -11.90 -11.55
C LYS A 16 25.59 -12.55 -12.69
N THR A 17 24.66 -11.81 -13.28
CA THR A 17 23.70 -12.33 -14.28
C THR A 17 23.44 -11.33 -15.41
N PRO A 18 24.49 -10.86 -16.13
CA PRO A 18 24.38 -9.73 -17.07
C PRO A 18 23.36 -9.96 -18.19
N GLY A 19 23.25 -11.18 -18.69
CA GLY A 19 22.37 -11.52 -19.81
C GLY A 19 20.94 -11.90 -19.41
N ARG A 20 20.64 -12.03 -18.09
CA ARG A 20 19.27 -12.30 -17.67
C ARG A 20 18.41 -11.06 -17.85
N THR A 21 17.15 -11.26 -18.24
CA THR A 21 16.13 -10.20 -18.29
C THR A 21 15.81 -9.75 -16.87
N ALA A 22 15.96 -8.46 -16.60
CA ALA A 22 15.58 -7.82 -15.35
C ALA A 22 14.15 -7.30 -15.40
N LEU A 23 13.81 -6.56 -16.47
CA LEU A 23 12.53 -5.91 -16.65
C LEU A 23 11.91 -6.29 -17.98
N VAL A 24 10.58 -6.46 -17.97
CA VAL A 24 9.74 -6.57 -19.15
C VAL A 24 8.67 -5.49 -19.06
N HIS A 25 8.57 -4.65 -20.08
CA HIS A 25 7.54 -3.63 -20.18
C HIS A 25 6.97 -3.64 -21.59
N ARG A 26 5.68 -3.92 -21.75
CA ARG A 26 5.06 -4.21 -23.05
C ARG A 26 5.80 -5.37 -23.73
N ASP A 27 6.41 -5.13 -24.91
CA ASP A 27 7.19 -6.13 -25.65
C ASP A 27 8.71 -5.95 -25.51
N ALA A 28 9.14 -4.91 -24.79
CA ALA A 28 10.57 -4.65 -24.57
C ALA A 28 11.10 -5.41 -23.36
N GLU A 29 12.28 -6.02 -23.54
CA GLU A 29 13.02 -6.68 -22.48
C GLU A 29 14.33 -5.94 -22.19
N ILE A 30 14.59 -5.66 -20.91
CA ILE A 30 15.80 -5.00 -20.43
C ILE A 30 16.60 -6.02 -19.60
N THR A 31 17.81 -6.36 -20.04
CA THR A 31 18.72 -7.23 -19.27
C THR A 31 19.32 -6.49 -18.09
N TYR A 32 19.86 -7.22 -17.08
CA TYR A 32 20.56 -6.60 -15.94
C TYR A 32 21.75 -5.75 -16.37
N ARG A 33 22.48 -6.15 -17.42
CA ARG A 33 23.54 -5.31 -18.01
C ARG A 33 22.96 -4.00 -18.54
N ARG A 34 21.92 -4.07 -19.34
CA ARG A 34 21.30 -2.89 -19.94
C ARG A 34 20.67 -1.97 -18.89
N LEU A 35 20.03 -2.56 -17.87
CA LEU A 35 19.50 -1.78 -16.73
C LEU A 35 20.63 -1.01 -16.03
N HIS A 36 21.74 -1.65 -15.74
CA HIS A 36 22.89 -0.99 -15.12
C HIS A 36 23.45 0.14 -15.99
N GLU A 37 23.63 -0.08 -17.29
CA GLU A 37 24.09 0.95 -18.23
C GLU A 37 23.15 2.16 -18.25
N ARG A 38 21.82 1.93 -18.31
CA ARG A 38 20.82 3.01 -18.32
C ARG A 38 20.81 3.77 -16.99
N VAL A 39 20.94 3.07 -15.87
CA VAL A 39 21.03 3.68 -14.53
C VAL A 39 22.27 4.59 -14.43
N LEU A 40 23.43 4.15 -14.91
CA LEU A 40 24.63 5.00 -14.91
C LEU A 40 24.46 6.23 -15.81
N ARG A 41 23.96 6.06 -17.03
CA ARG A 41 23.69 7.18 -17.95
C ARG A 41 22.73 8.18 -17.33
N LEU A 42 21.66 7.72 -16.70
CA LEU A 42 20.71 8.59 -16.02
C LEU A 42 21.36 9.29 -14.82
N ALA A 43 22.18 8.59 -14.03
CA ALA A 43 22.88 9.19 -12.90
C ALA A 43 23.85 10.31 -13.37
N HIS A 44 24.61 10.09 -14.44
CA HIS A 44 25.44 11.15 -15.06
C HIS A 44 24.58 12.31 -15.57
N GLY A 45 23.46 12.02 -16.24
CA GLY A 45 22.52 13.04 -16.70
C GLY A 45 21.96 13.87 -15.55
N LEU A 46 21.49 13.23 -14.46
CA LEU A 46 21.01 13.93 -13.27
C LEU A 46 22.10 14.77 -12.59
N ASN A 47 23.34 14.26 -12.56
CA ASN A 47 24.47 15.00 -12.03
C ASN A 47 24.76 16.26 -12.86
N THR A 48 24.64 16.23 -14.19
CA THR A 48 24.78 17.44 -15.05
C THR A 48 23.66 18.47 -14.80
N LEU A 49 22.50 18.03 -14.29
CA LEU A 49 21.42 18.92 -13.84
C LEU A 49 21.65 19.46 -12.41
N GLY A 50 22.79 19.15 -11.81
CA GLY A 50 23.17 19.61 -10.49
C GLY A 50 22.63 18.76 -9.34
N VAL A 51 22.13 17.54 -9.61
CA VAL A 51 21.72 16.61 -8.55
C VAL A 51 22.95 16.04 -7.85
N ALA A 52 23.03 16.24 -6.56
CA ALA A 52 24.11 15.77 -5.69
C ALA A 52 23.52 14.94 -4.53
N ARG A 53 24.41 14.39 -3.69
CA ARG A 53 24.04 13.66 -2.47
C ARG A 53 23.10 14.49 -1.60
N GLY A 54 22.00 13.85 -1.15
CA GLY A 54 20.97 14.46 -0.31
C GLY A 54 19.95 15.29 -1.07
N ASP A 55 20.11 15.55 -2.39
CA ASP A 55 19.06 16.16 -3.20
C ASP A 55 17.89 15.21 -3.45
N ARG A 56 16.73 15.73 -3.81
CA ARG A 56 15.53 14.97 -4.07
C ARG A 56 15.16 14.99 -5.53
N VAL A 57 14.90 13.79 -6.08
CA VAL A 57 14.46 13.57 -7.45
C VAL A 57 13.06 12.96 -7.40
N ALA A 58 12.05 13.68 -7.89
CA ALA A 58 10.67 13.21 -7.92
C ALA A 58 10.35 12.46 -9.22
N TYR A 59 9.42 11.50 -9.13
CA TYR A 59 8.87 10.79 -10.27
C TYR A 59 7.34 10.84 -10.25
N LEU A 60 6.72 11.27 -11.35
CA LEU A 60 5.28 11.31 -11.56
C LEU A 60 4.91 10.55 -12.84
N GLY A 61 4.45 9.31 -12.70
CA GLY A 61 4.11 8.49 -13.86
C GLY A 61 3.59 7.11 -13.48
N PRO A 62 3.15 6.32 -14.48
CA PRO A 62 2.73 4.94 -14.27
C PRO A 62 3.91 4.02 -13.94
N ASN A 63 3.62 2.74 -13.71
CA ASN A 63 4.64 1.70 -13.65
C ASN A 63 5.39 1.65 -14.99
N HIS A 64 6.66 2.01 -14.96
CA HIS A 64 7.52 2.08 -16.15
C HIS A 64 8.97 1.78 -15.76
N PRO A 65 9.83 1.23 -16.65
CA PRO A 65 11.24 1.05 -16.36
C PRO A 65 11.95 2.30 -15.82
N ALA A 66 11.62 3.47 -16.34
CA ALA A 66 12.18 4.74 -15.90
C ALA A 66 11.94 5.05 -14.42
N PHE A 67 10.86 4.55 -13.80
CA PHE A 67 10.66 4.66 -12.35
C PHE A 67 11.82 4.01 -11.60
N LEU A 68 12.14 2.77 -11.97
CA LEU A 68 13.22 1.99 -11.34
C LEU A 68 14.61 2.54 -11.70
N GLU A 69 14.79 2.95 -12.94
CA GLU A 69 16.03 3.59 -13.40
C GLU A 69 16.29 4.89 -12.62
N THR A 70 15.24 5.71 -12.38
CA THR A 70 15.36 6.95 -11.59
C THR A 70 15.64 6.65 -10.11
N LEU A 71 14.94 5.67 -9.50
CA LEU A 71 15.21 5.23 -8.13
C LEU A 71 16.68 4.80 -7.96
N PHE A 72 17.17 3.94 -8.85
CA PHE A 72 18.54 3.45 -8.75
C PHE A 72 19.57 4.54 -9.09
N ALA A 73 19.31 5.42 -10.08
CA ALA A 73 20.18 6.53 -10.42
C ALA A 73 20.31 7.54 -9.27
N ALA A 74 19.20 7.90 -8.62
CA ALA A 74 19.22 8.69 -7.40
C ALA A 74 20.07 8.01 -6.31
N GLY A 75 19.87 6.70 -6.09
CA GLY A 75 20.67 5.92 -5.15
C GLY A 75 22.16 5.80 -5.51
N VAL A 76 22.53 5.87 -6.80
CA VAL A 76 23.95 5.96 -7.23
C VAL A 76 24.57 7.27 -6.79
N LEU A 77 23.84 8.37 -6.87
CA LEU A 77 24.27 9.70 -6.48
C LEU A 77 24.14 10.00 -4.97
N GLY A 78 23.58 9.07 -4.18
CA GLY A 78 23.21 9.35 -2.78
C GLY A 78 22.09 10.40 -2.65
N ALA A 79 21.34 10.63 -3.72
CA ALA A 79 20.13 11.45 -3.73
C ALA A 79 18.91 10.65 -3.29
N VAL A 80 17.85 11.33 -2.87
CA VAL A 80 16.64 10.73 -2.33
C VAL A 80 15.54 10.71 -3.39
N PHE A 81 14.95 9.56 -3.63
CA PHE A 81 13.86 9.37 -4.57
C PHE A 81 12.51 9.73 -3.96
N VAL A 82 11.66 10.46 -4.70
CA VAL A 82 10.33 10.87 -4.23
C VAL A 82 9.26 10.40 -5.23
N PRO A 83 8.69 9.21 -5.04
CA PRO A 83 7.62 8.71 -5.89
C PRO A 83 6.31 9.47 -5.61
N LEU A 84 5.73 10.06 -6.65
CA LEU A 84 4.47 10.78 -6.56
C LEU A 84 3.30 9.92 -7.03
N ASN A 85 2.21 9.98 -6.30
CA ASN A 85 0.99 9.28 -6.64
C ASN A 85 0.25 10.01 -7.77
N THR A 86 0.13 9.38 -8.93
CA THR A 86 -0.50 9.93 -10.14
C THR A 86 -1.99 10.23 -10.03
N ARG A 87 -2.63 9.81 -8.93
CA ARG A 87 -4.06 10.01 -8.68
C ARG A 87 -4.35 11.21 -7.77
N LEU A 88 -3.31 11.85 -7.26
CA LEU A 88 -3.46 13.06 -6.43
C LEU A 88 -3.79 14.26 -7.31
N ALA A 89 -4.51 15.20 -6.72
CA ALA A 89 -4.79 16.49 -7.34
C ALA A 89 -3.52 17.39 -7.37
N GLU A 90 -3.50 18.35 -8.28
CA GLU A 90 -2.39 19.28 -8.45
C GLU A 90 -1.92 19.95 -7.14
N PRO A 91 -2.81 20.48 -6.25
CA PRO A 91 -2.38 21.08 -5.00
C PRO A 91 -1.66 20.11 -4.05
N GLU A 92 -2.05 18.84 -4.06
CA GLU A 92 -1.44 17.79 -3.22
C GLU A 92 -0.06 17.41 -3.75
N LEU A 93 0.07 17.29 -5.08
CA LEU A 93 1.36 17.05 -5.73
C LEU A 93 2.33 18.22 -5.52
N THR A 94 1.84 19.44 -5.68
CA THR A 94 2.62 20.68 -5.43
C THR A 94 3.10 20.72 -3.98
N TYR A 95 2.22 20.39 -3.02
CA TYR A 95 2.62 20.27 -1.62
C TYR A 95 3.74 19.26 -1.42
N ASN A 96 3.65 18.07 -2.01
CA ASN A 96 4.67 17.03 -1.87
C ASN A 96 6.03 17.47 -2.45
N LEU A 97 6.02 18.19 -3.58
CA LEU A 97 7.23 18.73 -4.19
C LEU A 97 7.90 19.80 -3.32
N ILE A 98 7.11 20.73 -2.78
CA ILE A 98 7.61 21.79 -1.89
C ILE A 98 8.13 21.19 -0.58
N ASP A 99 7.37 20.34 0.06
CA ASP A 99 7.70 19.74 1.36
C ASP A 99 8.95 18.85 1.26
N SER A 100 9.08 18.06 0.20
CA SER A 100 10.31 17.30 -0.07
C SER A 100 11.47 18.15 -0.51
N GLY A 101 11.23 19.33 -1.10
CA GLY A 101 12.21 20.18 -1.77
C GLY A 101 12.81 19.50 -3.01
N SER A 102 11.99 18.78 -3.79
CA SER A 102 12.43 18.14 -5.03
C SER A 102 12.78 19.18 -6.11
N THR A 103 13.95 19.08 -6.69
CA THR A 103 14.44 20.03 -7.72
C THR A 103 14.35 19.49 -9.14
N VAL A 104 14.29 18.17 -9.31
CA VAL A 104 14.09 17.49 -10.58
C VAL A 104 12.79 16.67 -10.52
N LEU A 105 11.97 16.79 -11.56
CA LEU A 105 10.76 16.02 -11.75
C LEU A 105 10.85 15.21 -13.05
N VAL A 106 10.97 13.89 -12.92
CA VAL A 106 10.81 12.94 -14.03
C VAL A 106 9.34 12.60 -14.15
N HIS A 107 8.76 12.67 -15.37
CA HIS A 107 7.33 12.39 -15.53
C HIS A 107 7.00 11.62 -16.80
N GLY A 108 5.90 10.86 -16.74
CA GLY A 108 5.33 10.19 -17.89
C GLY A 108 4.75 11.18 -18.90
N ALA A 109 4.71 10.80 -20.18
CA ALA A 109 4.13 11.65 -21.23
C ALA A 109 2.65 12.00 -20.94
N GLY A 110 1.88 11.08 -20.39
CA GLY A 110 0.47 11.30 -20.03
C GLY A 110 0.27 12.24 -18.84
N GLN A 111 1.33 12.62 -18.12
CA GLN A 111 1.32 13.54 -16.98
C GLN A 111 1.90 14.92 -17.32
N ALA A 112 2.20 15.23 -18.59
CA ALA A 112 2.88 16.46 -18.99
C ALA A 112 2.16 17.72 -18.46
N ALA A 113 0.87 17.86 -18.72
CA ALA A 113 0.09 19.02 -18.26
C ALA A 113 0.09 19.18 -16.72
N THR A 114 -0.04 18.07 -15.98
CA THR A 114 0.06 18.06 -14.52
C THR A 114 1.47 18.43 -14.06
N ALA A 115 2.49 17.86 -14.71
CA ALA A 115 3.89 18.15 -14.40
C ALA A 115 4.23 19.63 -14.61
N ASP A 116 3.71 20.24 -15.66
CA ASP A 116 3.87 21.68 -15.93
C ASP A 116 3.25 22.54 -14.83
N ALA A 117 2.01 22.25 -14.49
CA ALA A 117 1.27 22.98 -13.47
C ALA A 117 1.94 22.88 -12.08
N VAL A 118 2.33 21.66 -11.65
CA VAL A 118 2.96 21.48 -10.34
C VAL A 118 4.40 22.00 -10.28
N ALA A 119 5.15 21.94 -11.38
CA ALA A 119 6.52 22.44 -11.44
C ALA A 119 6.58 23.98 -11.30
N ALA A 120 5.64 24.68 -11.91
CA ALA A 120 5.57 26.14 -11.84
C ALA A 120 5.49 26.67 -10.40
N ASN A 121 4.84 25.92 -9.50
CA ASN A 121 4.60 26.29 -8.11
C ASN A 121 5.40 25.45 -7.10
N GLY A 122 5.99 24.31 -7.53
CA GLY A 122 6.60 23.30 -6.67
C GLY A 122 8.12 23.46 -6.44
N GLY A 123 8.76 24.52 -6.95
CA GLY A 123 10.22 24.72 -6.80
C GLY A 123 11.08 23.80 -7.68
N VAL A 124 10.48 23.10 -8.64
CA VAL A 124 11.17 22.22 -9.59
C VAL A 124 12.00 23.06 -10.57
N ARG A 125 13.29 22.73 -10.72
CA ARG A 125 14.19 23.40 -11.65
C ARG A 125 14.25 22.73 -13.03
N HIS A 126 14.15 21.40 -13.05
CA HIS A 126 14.27 20.62 -14.27
C HIS A 126 13.11 19.62 -14.37
N ARG A 127 12.46 19.61 -15.53
CA ARG A 127 11.45 18.63 -15.92
C ARG A 127 12.04 17.69 -16.96
N VAL A 128 11.90 16.38 -16.73
CA VAL A 128 12.39 15.32 -17.61
C VAL A 128 11.21 14.45 -18.03
N THR A 129 10.84 14.47 -19.31
CA THR A 129 9.67 13.74 -19.82
C THR A 129 10.04 12.41 -20.47
N LEU A 130 9.23 11.38 -20.24
CA LEU A 130 9.32 10.07 -20.90
C LEU A 130 8.74 10.07 -22.33
N GLY A 131 8.69 11.17 -22.98
CA GLY A 131 8.18 11.29 -24.33
C GLY A 131 8.92 12.37 -25.08
N THR A 132 8.32 12.88 -26.14
CA THR A 132 8.84 14.07 -26.80
C THR A 132 8.66 15.25 -25.87
N PRO A 133 9.74 16.00 -25.60
CA PRO A 133 9.65 17.19 -24.73
C PRO A 133 8.71 18.24 -25.32
N ASP A 134 7.87 18.82 -24.47
CA ASP A 134 7.08 20.00 -24.79
C ASP A 134 7.75 21.23 -24.19
N GLY A 135 8.02 22.24 -24.99
CA GLY A 135 8.62 23.50 -24.52
C GLY A 135 10.02 23.34 -23.92
N GLU A 136 10.21 23.82 -22.67
CA GLU A 136 11.51 23.82 -21.98
C GLU A 136 11.86 22.49 -21.27
N GLY A 137 11.07 21.42 -21.44
CA GLY A 137 11.34 20.12 -20.86
C GLY A 137 12.52 19.41 -21.52
N LEU A 138 13.17 18.51 -20.76
CA LEU A 138 14.24 17.65 -21.25
C LEU A 138 13.67 16.27 -21.60
N GLY A 139 14.14 15.68 -22.73
CA GLY A 139 13.81 14.29 -23.07
C GLY A 139 14.54 13.31 -22.17
N TYR A 140 13.81 12.32 -21.65
CA TYR A 140 14.40 11.28 -20.80
C TYR A 140 15.47 10.47 -21.55
N GLU A 141 15.17 10.03 -22.77
CA GLU A 141 16.13 9.26 -23.59
C GLU A 141 17.29 10.15 -24.09
N ASP A 142 17.08 11.45 -24.31
CA ASP A 142 18.13 12.39 -24.66
C ASP A 142 19.10 12.57 -23.48
N LEU A 143 18.56 12.68 -22.26
CA LEU A 143 19.37 12.76 -21.04
C LEU A 143 20.22 11.49 -20.85
N LEU A 144 19.65 10.30 -21.11
CA LEU A 144 20.39 9.05 -21.09
C LEU A 144 21.47 9.00 -22.20
N ALA A 145 21.15 9.45 -23.41
CA ALA A 145 22.07 9.42 -24.53
C ALA A 145 23.30 10.32 -24.30
N ALA A 146 23.09 11.45 -23.65
CA ALA A 146 24.16 12.38 -23.27
C ALA A 146 25.00 11.89 -22.07
N GLY A 147 24.46 10.99 -21.23
CA GLY A 147 25.15 10.49 -20.04
C GLY A 147 26.24 9.48 -20.34
N ASP A 148 27.28 9.44 -19.49
CA ASP A 148 28.36 8.45 -19.54
C ASP A 148 27.95 7.14 -18.84
N THR A 149 28.72 6.08 -19.07
CA THR A 149 28.63 4.77 -18.38
C THR A 149 29.80 4.54 -17.43
N GLY A 150 30.67 5.52 -17.23
CA GLY A 150 31.76 5.48 -16.27
C GLY A 150 31.23 5.30 -14.83
N PRO A 151 32.01 4.67 -13.95
CA PRO A 151 31.58 4.49 -12.56
C PRO A 151 31.44 5.83 -11.84
N LEU A 152 30.32 5.97 -11.13
CA LEU A 152 30.13 6.98 -10.10
C LEU A 152 30.24 6.28 -8.75
N ASP A 153 31.21 6.64 -7.95
CA ASP A 153 31.51 5.96 -6.67
C ASP A 153 31.24 6.90 -5.48
N GLU A 154 30.01 7.42 -5.44
CA GLU A 154 29.56 8.24 -4.33
C GLU A 154 29.42 7.38 -3.06
N PRO A 155 29.97 7.81 -1.91
CA PRO A 155 29.79 7.13 -0.65
C PRO A 155 28.34 7.19 -0.20
N VAL A 156 27.68 6.03 -0.09
CA VAL A 156 26.31 5.91 0.40
C VAL A 156 26.27 4.86 1.50
N ALA A 157 25.87 5.28 2.70
CA ALA A 157 25.70 4.39 3.84
C ALA A 157 24.33 3.69 3.81
N PRO A 158 24.18 2.53 4.47
CA PRO A 158 22.89 1.86 4.59
C PRO A 158 21.80 2.72 5.24
N ASP A 159 22.16 3.55 6.21
CA ASP A 159 21.23 4.40 6.96
C ASP A 159 20.94 5.75 6.26
N ASP A 160 21.60 6.06 5.15
CA ASP A 160 21.28 7.25 4.37
C ASP A 160 19.83 7.16 3.84
N PRO A 161 19.09 8.30 3.79
CA PRO A 161 17.77 8.36 3.19
C PRO A 161 17.79 7.90 1.72
N CYS A 162 16.88 7.01 1.36
CA CYS A 162 16.74 6.49 0.00
C CYS A 162 15.47 6.95 -0.69
N VAL A 163 14.35 6.90 0.03
CA VAL A 163 13.03 7.24 -0.50
C VAL A 163 12.27 8.08 0.53
N ILE A 164 11.59 9.12 0.05
CA ILE A 164 10.54 9.81 0.82
C ILE A 164 9.21 9.42 0.21
N MET A 165 8.40 8.66 0.95
CA MET A 165 7.10 8.18 0.48
C MET A 165 5.98 8.83 1.27
N TYR A 166 5.14 9.62 0.59
CA TYR A 166 4.07 10.38 1.24
C TYR A 166 2.89 9.48 1.62
N THR A 167 2.45 9.62 2.86
CA THR A 167 1.24 8.96 3.40
C THR A 167 0.18 10.00 3.74
N SER A 168 -1.10 9.61 3.65
CA SER A 168 -2.20 10.44 4.12
C SER A 168 -2.17 10.48 5.65
N GLY A 169 -1.57 11.53 6.20
CA GLY A 169 -1.48 11.73 7.65
C GLY A 169 -2.84 11.77 8.33
N THR A 170 -2.89 11.36 9.59
CA THR A 170 -4.10 11.43 10.44
C THR A 170 -4.51 12.86 10.77
N THR A 171 -3.61 13.83 10.60
CA THR A 171 -3.77 15.25 10.96
C THR A 171 -4.12 16.18 9.80
N GLY A 172 -4.39 15.63 8.61
CA GLY A 172 -4.93 16.38 7.46
C GLY A 172 -3.93 16.70 6.35
N ARG A 173 -2.64 16.88 6.62
CA ARG A 173 -1.60 17.04 5.57
C ARG A 173 -0.77 15.76 5.41
N PRO A 174 -0.39 15.39 4.17
CA PRO A 174 0.49 14.25 3.94
C PRO A 174 1.83 14.41 4.66
N LYS A 175 2.38 13.29 5.14
CA LYS A 175 3.71 13.22 5.75
C LYS A 175 4.61 12.31 4.92
N GLY A 176 5.84 12.74 4.66
CA GLY A 176 6.83 11.96 3.92
C GLY A 176 7.55 10.99 4.87
N ALA A 177 7.22 9.69 4.82
CA ALA A 177 7.99 8.67 5.53
C ALA A 177 9.36 8.48 4.88
N VAL A 178 10.42 8.58 5.67
CA VAL A 178 11.81 8.44 5.20
C VAL A 178 12.25 7.00 5.33
N LEU A 179 12.42 6.34 4.20
CA LEU A 179 12.95 4.99 4.14
C LEU A 179 14.43 5.04 3.75
N SER A 180 15.28 4.50 4.59
CA SER A 180 16.72 4.38 4.31
C SER A 180 16.99 3.21 3.34
N HIS A 181 18.21 3.15 2.79
CA HIS A 181 18.65 2.02 2.01
C HIS A 181 18.62 0.72 2.81
N ALA A 182 18.92 0.78 4.12
CA ALA A 182 18.81 -0.36 5.03
C ALA A 182 17.37 -0.82 5.19
N ASN A 183 16.41 0.10 5.43
CA ASN A 183 15.00 -0.26 5.60
C ASN A 183 14.48 -1.06 4.39
N ILE A 184 14.75 -0.59 3.18
CA ILE A 184 14.35 -1.25 1.93
C ILE A 184 15.07 -2.60 1.76
N THR A 185 16.35 -2.67 2.10
CA THR A 185 17.14 -3.90 2.00
C THR A 185 16.60 -4.97 2.95
N TRP A 186 16.37 -4.62 4.23
CA TRP A 186 15.87 -5.56 5.22
C TRP A 186 14.44 -6.00 4.95
N ASN A 187 13.59 -5.10 4.48
CA ASN A 187 12.26 -5.49 4.00
C ASN A 187 12.36 -6.48 2.82
N SER A 188 13.28 -6.24 1.88
CA SER A 188 13.49 -7.17 0.78
C SER A 188 14.01 -8.53 1.27
N VAL A 189 14.87 -8.56 2.30
CA VAL A 189 15.34 -9.81 2.93
C VAL A 189 14.19 -10.54 3.61
N ASN A 190 13.33 -9.85 4.37
CA ASN A 190 12.11 -10.43 4.95
C ASN A 190 11.26 -11.12 3.88
N VAL A 191 10.97 -10.41 2.77
CA VAL A 191 10.19 -11.00 1.67
C VAL A 191 10.87 -12.21 1.05
N LEU A 192 12.19 -12.17 0.86
CA LEU A 192 12.95 -13.32 0.32
C LEU A 192 12.87 -14.54 1.21
N VAL A 193 12.88 -14.35 2.54
CA VAL A 193 12.82 -15.44 3.54
C VAL A 193 11.40 -16.01 3.61
N ASP A 194 10.40 -15.14 3.78
CA ASP A 194 9.03 -15.57 4.10
C ASP A 194 8.25 -16.05 2.86
N THR A 195 8.55 -15.48 1.67
CA THR A 195 7.87 -15.88 0.40
C THR A 195 8.65 -16.94 -0.36
N ASP A 196 9.90 -17.25 0.04
CA ASP A 196 10.82 -18.16 -0.63
C ASP A 196 11.02 -17.82 -2.13
N LEU A 197 11.27 -16.53 -2.42
CA LEU A 197 11.51 -16.09 -3.79
C LEU A 197 12.81 -16.67 -4.35
N THR A 198 12.75 -17.21 -5.56
CA THR A 198 13.87 -17.86 -6.22
C THR A 198 14.52 -16.98 -7.30
N GLY A 199 15.70 -17.38 -7.79
CA GLY A 199 16.43 -16.61 -8.81
C GLY A 199 15.80 -16.68 -10.21
N ASP A 200 14.88 -17.59 -10.46
CA ASP A 200 14.11 -17.76 -11.69
C ASP A 200 12.71 -17.14 -11.61
N GLU A 201 12.45 -16.37 -10.58
CA GLU A 201 11.16 -15.73 -10.36
C GLU A 201 10.76 -14.84 -11.55
N VAL A 202 9.50 -14.94 -11.97
CA VAL A 202 8.84 -14.04 -12.91
C VAL A 202 7.71 -13.34 -12.15
N THR A 203 8.00 -12.14 -11.68
CA THR A 203 7.08 -11.38 -10.85
C THR A 203 6.27 -10.41 -11.68
N LEU A 204 4.95 -10.47 -11.58
CA LEU A 204 4.05 -9.48 -12.17
C LEU A 204 3.84 -8.32 -11.19
N VAL A 205 4.18 -7.13 -11.63
CA VAL A 205 3.95 -5.88 -10.90
C VAL A 205 2.85 -5.08 -11.59
N VAL A 206 1.68 -5.12 -11.00
CA VAL A 206 0.48 -4.37 -11.42
C VAL A 206 0.04 -3.37 -10.36
N ALA A 207 0.37 -3.62 -9.09
CA ALA A 207 0.22 -2.64 -8.03
C ALA A 207 1.13 -1.42 -8.30
N PRO A 208 0.66 -0.19 -7.99
CA PRO A 208 1.47 1.01 -8.27
C PRO A 208 2.82 0.99 -7.56
N LEU A 209 3.89 1.31 -8.29
CA LEU A 209 5.25 1.38 -7.74
C LEU A 209 5.44 2.55 -6.77
N PHE A 210 4.60 3.59 -6.82
CA PHE A 210 4.62 4.68 -5.85
C PHE A 210 4.04 4.31 -4.48
N HIS A 211 3.62 3.05 -4.29
CA HIS A 211 3.29 2.46 -3.00
C HIS A 211 4.30 1.39 -2.62
N THR A 212 4.64 1.32 -1.33
CA THR A 212 5.59 0.34 -0.78
C THR A 212 5.21 -1.11 -1.13
N ALA A 213 3.94 -1.45 -1.22
CA ALA A 213 3.51 -2.80 -1.56
C ALA A 213 3.94 -3.21 -2.99
N GLY A 214 3.70 -2.36 -4.00
CA GLY A 214 4.14 -2.62 -5.36
C GLY A 214 5.65 -2.61 -5.52
N LEU A 215 6.33 -1.69 -4.86
CA LEU A 215 7.78 -1.52 -4.96
C LEU A 215 8.54 -2.54 -4.10
N ASN A 216 8.26 -2.56 -2.79
CA ASN A 216 9.12 -3.21 -1.80
C ASN A 216 8.67 -4.64 -1.46
N MET A 217 7.41 -5.05 -1.76
CA MET A 217 6.98 -6.45 -1.54
C MET A 217 7.15 -7.32 -2.78
N THR A 218 7.27 -6.73 -3.97
CA THR A 218 7.32 -7.50 -5.21
C THR A 218 8.55 -7.17 -6.05
N CYS A 219 8.68 -5.90 -6.45
CA CYS A 219 9.64 -5.47 -7.45
C CYS A 219 11.09 -5.58 -6.96
N LEU A 220 11.43 -4.90 -5.87
CA LEU A 220 12.81 -4.84 -5.36
C LEU A 220 13.34 -6.18 -4.84
N PRO A 221 12.57 -7.00 -4.09
CA PRO A 221 13.03 -8.35 -3.70
C PRO A 221 13.34 -9.24 -4.90
N THR A 222 12.50 -9.20 -5.95
CA THR A 222 12.74 -9.95 -7.20
C THR A 222 14.02 -9.51 -7.89
N LEU A 223 14.25 -8.19 -8.03
CA LEU A 223 15.48 -7.66 -8.61
C LEU A 223 16.71 -7.99 -7.76
N LEU A 224 16.59 -7.90 -6.43
CA LEU A 224 17.67 -8.29 -5.50
C LEU A 224 18.04 -9.77 -5.68
N LYS A 225 17.08 -10.66 -5.87
CA LYS A 225 17.31 -12.11 -6.10
C LYS A 225 17.82 -12.40 -7.50
N GLY A 226 17.56 -11.54 -8.49
CA GLY A 226 17.97 -11.69 -9.89
C GLY A 226 16.91 -12.37 -10.75
N GLY A 227 15.67 -12.30 -10.34
CA GLY A 227 14.49 -12.70 -11.12
C GLY A 227 14.12 -11.65 -12.16
N ARG A 228 12.97 -11.85 -12.81
CA ARG A 228 12.42 -11.01 -13.86
C ARG A 228 11.18 -10.29 -13.34
N VAL A 229 11.08 -8.99 -13.57
CA VAL A 229 9.91 -8.18 -13.25
C VAL A 229 9.16 -7.84 -14.53
N VAL A 230 7.88 -8.19 -14.59
CA VAL A 230 6.95 -7.81 -15.67
C VAL A 230 6.12 -6.64 -15.17
N LEU A 231 6.26 -5.48 -15.80
CA LEU A 231 5.57 -4.24 -15.42
C LEU A 231 4.29 -4.06 -16.24
N LEU A 232 3.15 -3.87 -15.57
CA LEU A 232 1.93 -3.37 -16.17
C LEU A 232 1.64 -1.95 -15.64
N GLU A 233 1.28 -1.06 -16.55
CA GLU A 233 1.01 0.35 -16.25
C GLU A 233 -0.27 0.56 -15.43
N ALA A 234 -1.25 -0.32 -15.65
CA ALA A 234 -2.55 -0.30 -14.99
C ALA A 234 -3.08 -1.72 -14.80
N PHE A 235 -3.98 -1.87 -13.84
CA PHE A 235 -4.70 -3.12 -13.61
C PHE A 235 -5.89 -3.23 -14.58
N ASP A 236 -5.93 -4.33 -15.33
CA ASP A 236 -7.08 -4.84 -16.05
C ASP A 236 -7.11 -6.36 -15.88
N PRO A 237 -8.20 -6.95 -15.37
CA PRO A 237 -8.22 -8.37 -15.00
C PRO A 237 -7.96 -9.30 -16.19
N GLY A 238 -8.47 -8.98 -17.39
CA GLY A 238 -8.23 -9.77 -18.58
C GLY A 238 -6.76 -9.74 -18.99
N THR A 239 -6.16 -8.55 -19.04
CA THR A 239 -4.73 -8.35 -19.33
C THR A 239 -3.85 -9.07 -18.33
N VAL A 240 -4.17 -9.03 -17.04
CA VAL A 240 -3.42 -9.74 -15.99
C VAL A 240 -3.43 -11.25 -16.25
N LEU A 241 -4.61 -11.84 -16.49
CA LEU A 241 -4.73 -13.28 -16.79
C LEU A 241 -3.93 -13.66 -18.05
N ASP A 242 -3.99 -12.84 -19.12
CA ASP A 242 -3.22 -13.05 -20.35
C ASP A 242 -1.71 -12.99 -20.12
N VAL A 243 -1.24 -12.05 -19.30
CA VAL A 243 0.18 -11.89 -19.01
C VAL A 243 0.67 -13.03 -18.11
N VAL A 244 -0.10 -13.46 -17.12
CA VAL A 244 0.23 -14.62 -16.29
C VAL A 244 0.47 -15.85 -17.16
N GLU A 245 -0.43 -16.15 -18.08
CA GLU A 245 -0.31 -17.27 -18.99
C GLU A 245 0.87 -17.13 -19.96
N ARG A 246 0.93 -16.02 -20.73
CA ARG A 246 1.95 -15.82 -21.78
C ARG A 246 3.37 -15.67 -21.24
N ARG A 247 3.55 -14.99 -20.12
CA ARG A 247 4.88 -14.71 -19.54
C ARG A 247 5.28 -15.73 -18.46
N ARG A 248 4.38 -16.70 -18.19
CA ARG A 248 4.62 -17.74 -17.16
C ARG A 248 4.95 -17.10 -15.81
N VAL A 249 4.12 -16.14 -15.38
CA VAL A 249 4.29 -15.45 -14.10
C VAL A 249 4.26 -16.46 -12.95
N THR A 250 5.18 -16.31 -12.01
CA THR A 250 5.32 -17.23 -10.87
C THR A 250 4.90 -16.59 -9.54
N TYR A 251 4.97 -15.26 -9.46
CA TYR A 251 4.61 -14.49 -8.28
C TYR A 251 3.88 -13.20 -8.63
N MET A 252 2.86 -12.85 -7.87
CA MET A 252 2.21 -11.56 -7.95
C MET A 252 1.67 -11.12 -6.58
N PHE A 253 1.63 -9.81 -6.37
CA PHE A 253 0.94 -9.17 -5.26
C PHE A 253 -0.23 -8.34 -5.81
N GLY A 254 -1.35 -8.36 -5.11
CA GLY A 254 -2.51 -7.52 -5.38
C GLY A 254 -3.27 -7.16 -4.11
N VAL A 255 -4.24 -6.28 -4.27
CA VAL A 255 -5.22 -5.98 -3.22
C VAL A 255 -6.47 -6.86 -3.41
N PRO A 256 -7.34 -7.05 -2.40
CA PRO A 256 -8.50 -7.95 -2.50
C PRO A 256 -9.39 -7.68 -3.71
N THR A 257 -9.64 -6.41 -4.02
CA THR A 257 -10.48 -6.01 -5.17
C THR A 257 -9.91 -6.42 -6.53
N MET A 258 -8.58 -6.47 -6.67
CA MET A 258 -7.94 -6.98 -7.89
C MET A 258 -8.17 -8.48 -8.05
N TYR A 259 -8.03 -9.23 -6.96
CA TYR A 259 -8.26 -10.68 -6.97
C TYR A 259 -9.73 -11.03 -7.20
N ASP A 260 -10.67 -10.30 -6.61
CA ASP A 260 -12.10 -10.46 -6.87
C ASP A 260 -12.44 -10.16 -8.33
N ALA A 261 -11.89 -9.09 -8.91
CA ALA A 261 -12.10 -8.75 -10.31
C ALA A 261 -11.52 -9.81 -11.28
N MET A 262 -10.34 -10.37 -10.97
CA MET A 262 -9.77 -11.48 -11.74
C MET A 262 -10.66 -12.72 -11.67
N ALA A 263 -11.13 -13.09 -10.46
CA ALA A 263 -12.00 -14.25 -10.26
C ALA A 263 -13.42 -14.08 -10.84
N ALA A 264 -13.85 -12.85 -11.10
CA ALA A 264 -15.12 -12.55 -11.77
C ALA A 264 -14.98 -12.46 -13.30
N HIS A 265 -13.76 -12.43 -13.84
CA HIS A 265 -13.54 -12.26 -15.28
C HIS A 265 -13.87 -13.56 -16.05
N PRO A 266 -14.49 -13.50 -17.26
CA PRO A 266 -14.86 -14.70 -18.04
C PRO A 266 -13.70 -15.67 -18.31
N ARG A 267 -12.47 -15.16 -18.44
CA ARG A 267 -11.27 -15.98 -18.62
C ARG A 267 -10.76 -16.68 -17.37
N TRP A 268 -11.33 -16.39 -16.20
CA TRP A 268 -10.86 -16.99 -14.95
C TRP A 268 -10.81 -18.52 -15.02
N GLU A 269 -11.87 -19.14 -15.53
CA GLU A 269 -11.96 -20.60 -15.59
C GLU A 269 -11.04 -21.24 -16.63
N THR A 270 -10.66 -20.50 -17.68
CA THR A 270 -9.91 -21.06 -18.84
C THR A 270 -8.44 -20.65 -18.88
N ALA A 271 -8.04 -19.58 -18.19
CA ALA A 271 -6.64 -19.12 -18.16
C ALA A 271 -5.72 -20.16 -17.49
N ASP A 272 -4.57 -20.42 -18.10
CA ASP A 272 -3.53 -21.26 -17.49
C ASP A 272 -2.75 -20.47 -16.42
N LEU A 273 -3.11 -20.73 -15.16
CA LEU A 273 -2.45 -20.14 -13.99
C LEU A 273 -1.44 -21.09 -13.32
N SER A 274 -1.12 -22.23 -13.95
CA SER A 274 -0.27 -23.27 -13.39
C SER A 274 1.17 -22.81 -13.08
N SER A 275 1.61 -21.69 -13.66
CA SER A 275 2.92 -21.13 -13.37
C SER A 275 2.99 -20.37 -12.04
N LEU A 276 1.84 -19.91 -11.50
CA LEU A 276 1.79 -19.18 -10.23
C LEU A 276 2.20 -20.11 -9.07
N ARG A 277 3.31 -19.81 -8.45
CA ARG A 277 3.81 -20.48 -7.25
C ARG A 277 3.29 -19.84 -5.97
N SER A 278 3.13 -18.52 -5.99
CA SER A 278 2.65 -17.74 -4.87
C SER A 278 1.82 -16.54 -5.33
N VAL A 279 0.76 -16.29 -4.57
CA VAL A 279 -0.15 -15.15 -4.74
C VAL A 279 -0.26 -14.47 -3.40
N SER A 280 0.19 -13.22 -3.30
CA SER A 280 0.17 -12.46 -2.05
C SER A 280 -0.87 -11.34 -2.10
N CYS A 281 -1.57 -11.15 -1.00
CA CYS A 281 -2.58 -10.10 -0.86
C CYS A 281 -2.34 -9.28 0.40
N GLY A 282 -2.65 -8.00 0.34
CA GLY A 282 -2.53 -7.11 1.49
C GLY A 282 -3.13 -5.73 1.22
N GLY A 283 -2.93 -4.82 2.18
CA GLY A 283 -3.43 -3.44 2.09
C GLY A 283 -4.86 -3.25 2.56
N ALA A 284 -5.66 -4.33 2.62
CA ALA A 284 -6.98 -4.39 3.21
C ALA A 284 -7.26 -5.84 3.69
N PRO A 285 -8.23 -6.08 4.58
CA PRO A 285 -8.67 -7.42 4.94
C PRO A 285 -9.11 -8.21 3.71
N VAL A 286 -8.71 -9.48 3.63
CA VAL A 286 -9.04 -10.36 2.51
C VAL A 286 -10.28 -11.16 2.86
N PRO A 287 -11.38 -11.06 2.08
CA PRO A 287 -12.58 -11.85 2.32
C PRO A 287 -12.30 -13.36 2.20
N ALA A 288 -12.86 -14.17 3.10
CA ALA A 288 -12.68 -15.63 3.09
C ALA A 288 -13.08 -16.25 1.74
N ARG A 289 -14.17 -15.74 1.13
CA ARG A 289 -14.63 -16.17 -0.20
C ARG A 289 -13.57 -16.00 -1.31
N THR A 290 -12.76 -14.96 -1.22
CA THR A 290 -11.68 -14.70 -2.19
C THR A 290 -10.58 -15.74 -2.01
N ILE A 291 -10.18 -16.01 -0.77
CA ILE A 291 -9.20 -17.05 -0.44
C ILE A 291 -9.67 -18.42 -0.95
N GLU A 292 -10.92 -18.79 -0.67
CA GLU A 292 -11.51 -20.07 -1.09
C GLU A 292 -11.52 -20.25 -2.61
N ARG A 293 -11.84 -19.19 -3.38
CA ARG A 293 -11.84 -19.24 -4.84
C ARG A 293 -10.46 -19.54 -5.43
N TYR A 294 -9.41 -18.97 -4.86
CA TYR A 294 -8.05 -19.20 -5.31
C TYR A 294 -7.56 -20.60 -4.89
N LEU A 295 -7.85 -21.00 -3.66
CA LEU A 295 -7.53 -22.35 -3.17
C LEU A 295 -8.22 -23.45 -3.98
N ALA A 296 -9.47 -23.24 -4.44
CA ALA A 296 -10.17 -24.16 -5.32
C ALA A 296 -9.46 -24.36 -6.68
N ARG A 297 -8.64 -23.37 -7.11
CA ARG A 297 -7.77 -23.45 -8.29
C ARG A 297 -6.36 -23.97 -7.97
N GLY A 298 -6.11 -24.44 -6.74
CA GLY A 298 -4.80 -24.91 -6.29
C GLY A 298 -3.76 -23.79 -6.12
N LEU A 299 -4.21 -22.52 -6.06
CA LEU A 299 -3.32 -21.37 -5.90
C LEU A 299 -3.09 -21.09 -4.40
N ALA A 300 -1.83 -21.10 -4.01
CA ALA A 300 -1.42 -20.77 -2.66
C ALA A 300 -1.57 -19.25 -2.44
N PHE A 301 -2.33 -18.88 -1.42
CA PHE A 301 -2.67 -17.50 -1.10
C PHE A 301 -2.02 -17.10 0.21
N SER A 302 -1.07 -16.17 0.16
CA SER A 302 -0.51 -15.56 1.36
C SER A 302 -1.10 -14.19 1.61
N GLN A 303 -1.11 -13.77 2.86
CA GLN A 303 -1.62 -12.46 3.25
C GLN A 303 -0.57 -11.71 4.04
N GLY A 304 -0.60 -10.38 3.96
CA GLY A 304 0.30 -9.53 4.72
C GLY A 304 -0.37 -8.29 5.24
N TYR A 305 0.10 -7.85 6.38
CA TYR A 305 -0.22 -6.54 6.96
C TYR A 305 1.05 -5.70 7.02
N GLY A 306 0.88 -4.42 6.74
CA GLY A 306 1.98 -3.48 6.82
C GLY A 306 1.57 -2.05 6.52
N MET A 307 2.54 -1.16 6.65
CA MET A 307 2.37 0.27 6.45
C MET A 307 3.63 0.87 5.85
N THR A 308 3.50 2.01 5.21
CA THR A 308 4.64 2.69 4.57
C THR A 308 5.81 2.90 5.53
N GLU A 309 5.50 3.24 6.77
CA GLU A 309 6.43 3.47 7.86
C GLU A 309 7.22 2.21 8.29
N ALA A 310 6.82 1.03 7.82
CA ALA A 310 7.52 -0.25 8.04
C ALA A 310 8.05 -0.90 6.74
N SER A 311 8.05 -0.21 5.60
CA SER A 311 8.71 -0.54 4.31
C SER A 311 8.14 -1.68 3.42
N PRO A 312 6.95 -2.20 3.45
CA PRO A 312 5.84 -2.05 4.40
C PRO A 312 5.70 -3.22 5.39
N GLY A 313 6.49 -4.30 5.29
CA GLY A 313 6.22 -5.62 5.89
C GLY A 313 6.24 -5.61 7.42
N VAL A 314 5.11 -5.89 8.05
CA VAL A 314 4.98 -6.08 9.51
C VAL A 314 4.62 -7.52 9.82
N LEU A 315 3.51 -8.03 9.29
CA LEU A 315 3.02 -9.39 9.52
C LEU A 315 2.86 -10.12 8.18
N PHE A 316 3.09 -11.41 8.21
CA PHE A 316 2.94 -12.30 7.05
C PHE A 316 2.25 -13.59 7.45
N LEU A 317 1.19 -13.96 6.73
CA LEU A 317 0.51 -15.25 6.83
C LEU A 317 0.97 -16.15 5.69
N ASP A 318 1.73 -17.18 6.05
CA ASP A 318 2.20 -18.17 5.10
C ASP A 318 1.03 -18.90 4.41
N ARG A 319 1.24 -19.29 3.15
CA ARG A 319 0.29 -20.02 2.33
C ARG A 319 -0.19 -21.34 2.96
N GLU A 320 0.68 -22.02 3.72
CA GLU A 320 0.36 -23.27 4.38
C GLU A 320 -0.68 -23.08 5.50
N GLN A 321 -0.67 -21.88 6.11
CA GLN A 321 -1.58 -21.51 7.19
C GLN A 321 -2.80 -20.70 6.71
N ALA A 322 -2.85 -20.34 5.42
CA ALA A 322 -3.88 -19.44 4.88
C ALA A 322 -5.31 -19.92 5.14
N SER A 323 -5.56 -21.22 5.05
CA SER A 323 -6.88 -21.81 5.32
C SER A 323 -7.16 -21.95 6.81
N ALA A 324 -6.21 -22.45 7.59
CA ALA A 324 -6.39 -22.70 9.04
C ALA A 324 -6.50 -21.40 9.83
N LYS A 325 -5.82 -20.34 9.37
CA LYS A 325 -5.76 -19.00 10.00
C LYS A 325 -6.45 -17.93 9.14
N ALA A 326 -7.51 -18.30 8.42
CA ALA A 326 -8.25 -17.36 7.60
C ALA A 326 -8.68 -16.11 8.41
N GLY A 327 -8.49 -14.91 7.84
CA GLY A 327 -8.73 -13.63 8.50
C GLY A 327 -7.59 -13.13 9.39
N SER A 328 -6.54 -13.94 9.64
CA SER A 328 -5.31 -13.46 10.28
C SER A 328 -4.44 -12.67 9.31
N ALA A 329 -3.75 -11.67 9.83
CA ALA A 329 -2.66 -10.97 9.13
C ALA A 329 -1.33 -11.74 9.22
N GLY A 330 -1.27 -12.84 9.98
CA GLY A 330 -0.10 -13.68 10.17
C GLY A 330 0.68 -13.40 11.44
N VAL A 331 1.95 -13.75 11.39
CA VAL A 331 2.97 -13.53 12.41
C VAL A 331 3.99 -12.51 11.93
N PRO A 332 4.86 -11.94 12.77
CA PRO A 332 5.89 -10.99 12.34
C PRO A 332 6.78 -11.58 11.23
N HIS A 333 7.19 -10.73 10.27
CA HIS A 333 8.25 -11.08 9.33
C HIS A 333 9.55 -11.47 10.07
N PHE A 334 10.37 -12.29 9.45
CA PHE A 334 11.51 -12.95 10.10
C PHE A 334 12.45 -12.00 10.87
N PHE A 335 12.70 -10.80 10.36
CA PHE A 335 13.53 -9.77 11.00
C PHE A 335 12.71 -8.59 11.54
N THR A 336 11.45 -8.80 11.86
CA THR A 336 10.54 -7.78 12.40
C THR A 336 9.90 -8.31 13.67
N ASP A 337 9.84 -7.49 14.70
CA ASP A 337 9.15 -7.82 15.93
C ASP A 337 7.87 -7.01 16.08
N THR A 338 6.85 -7.60 16.71
CA THR A 338 5.60 -6.91 17.05
C THR A 338 5.21 -7.13 18.50
N ARG A 339 4.52 -6.15 19.07
CA ARG A 339 3.85 -6.25 20.38
C ARG A 339 2.41 -5.77 20.21
N VAL A 340 1.48 -6.41 20.90
CA VAL A 340 0.13 -5.87 21.08
C VAL A 340 0.04 -5.37 22.53
N VAL A 341 -0.26 -4.07 22.70
CA VAL A 341 -0.25 -3.43 24.03
C VAL A 341 -1.61 -2.84 24.35
N LEU A 342 -2.01 -2.94 25.61
CA LEU A 342 -3.21 -2.31 26.15
C LEU A 342 -3.04 -0.79 26.27
N ALA A 343 -4.11 -0.07 26.60
CA ALA A 343 -4.08 1.39 26.71
C ALA A 343 -3.10 1.90 27.81
N ASP A 344 -2.81 1.11 28.82
CA ASP A 344 -1.84 1.41 29.87
C ASP A 344 -0.39 1.04 29.50
N GLY A 345 -0.17 0.52 28.28
CA GLY A 345 1.13 0.09 27.78
C GLY A 345 1.53 -1.32 28.18
N SER A 346 0.74 -2.04 28.97
CA SER A 346 1.01 -3.43 29.33
C SER A 346 0.78 -4.38 28.15
N PRO A 347 1.50 -5.52 28.06
CA PRO A 347 1.28 -6.51 26.98
C PRO A 347 -0.14 -7.07 27.02
N ALA A 348 -0.80 -7.14 25.86
CA ALA A 348 -2.08 -7.81 25.71
C ALA A 348 -1.90 -9.34 25.72
N GLY A 349 -2.69 -10.05 26.50
CA GLY A 349 -2.76 -11.52 26.44
C GLY A 349 -3.54 -12.02 25.22
N PRO A 350 -3.50 -13.35 24.92
CA PRO A 350 -4.25 -13.93 23.82
C PRO A 350 -5.74 -13.57 23.88
N GLY A 351 -6.30 -13.14 22.74
CA GLY A 351 -7.70 -12.71 22.60
C GLY A 351 -7.95 -11.24 23.04
N GLN A 352 -7.09 -10.63 23.82
CA GLN A 352 -7.22 -9.22 24.19
C GLN A 352 -6.88 -8.31 23.01
N ARG A 353 -7.56 -7.18 22.91
CA ARG A 353 -7.36 -6.16 21.88
C ARG A 353 -6.41 -5.09 22.40
N GLY A 354 -5.45 -4.71 21.57
CA GLY A 354 -4.50 -3.65 21.90
C GLY A 354 -3.87 -3.05 20.65
N GLU A 355 -3.14 -1.94 20.82
CA GLU A 355 -2.39 -1.30 19.73
C GLU A 355 -1.22 -2.19 19.30
N VAL A 356 -1.03 -2.34 17.98
CA VAL A 356 0.15 -3.01 17.43
C VAL A 356 1.32 -2.03 17.45
N LEU A 357 2.41 -2.45 18.08
CA LEU A 357 3.71 -1.80 17.98
C LEU A 357 4.63 -2.66 17.11
N VAL A 358 5.48 -2.01 16.33
CA VAL A 358 6.44 -2.71 15.45
C VAL A 358 7.86 -2.19 15.66
N GLN A 359 8.84 -3.10 15.65
CA GLN A 359 10.25 -2.80 15.67
C GLN A 359 10.99 -3.71 14.69
N GLY A 360 12.00 -3.17 14.01
CA GLY A 360 12.81 -3.93 13.08
C GLY A 360 13.64 -3.03 12.17
N PRO A 361 14.62 -3.60 11.48
CA PRO A 361 15.49 -2.83 10.60
C PRO A 361 14.77 -2.30 9.34
N ASN A 362 13.56 -2.76 9.07
CA ASN A 362 12.68 -2.29 8.00
C ASN A 362 11.83 -1.07 8.39
N VAL A 363 11.80 -0.68 9.67
CA VAL A 363 11.03 0.47 10.17
C VAL A 363 11.72 1.78 9.78
N MET A 364 10.94 2.75 9.31
CA MET A 364 11.41 4.05 8.85
C MET A 364 12.29 4.80 9.86
N SER A 365 13.13 5.70 9.36
CA SER A 365 13.94 6.59 10.21
C SER A 365 13.11 7.71 10.85
N GLY A 366 11.94 8.03 10.29
CA GLY A 366 11.04 9.08 10.75
C GLY A 366 10.33 9.78 9.60
N TYR A 367 9.66 10.89 9.89
CA TYR A 367 9.01 11.72 8.88
C TYR A 367 9.92 12.89 8.45
N TRP A 368 9.99 13.13 7.15
CA TRP A 368 10.81 14.19 6.54
C TRP A 368 10.47 15.57 7.11
N GLY A 369 11.47 16.24 7.68
CA GLY A 369 11.30 17.58 8.26
C GLY A 369 10.30 17.68 9.42
N ARG A 370 9.94 16.56 10.07
CA ARG A 370 8.89 16.48 11.10
C ARG A 370 9.38 15.80 12.38
N PRO A 371 10.33 16.40 13.12
CA PRO A 371 10.90 15.75 14.31
C PRO A 371 9.87 15.50 15.42
N GLU A 372 8.90 16.39 15.63
CA GLU A 372 7.85 16.24 16.64
C GLU A 372 6.90 15.09 16.29
N ASP A 373 6.42 15.03 15.02
CA ASP A 373 5.60 13.93 14.54
C ASP A 373 6.33 12.59 14.63
N THR A 374 7.63 12.60 14.32
CA THR A 374 8.49 11.42 14.46
C THR A 374 8.55 10.96 15.90
N ALA A 375 8.88 11.86 16.84
CA ALA A 375 8.94 11.54 18.25
C ALA A 375 7.60 11.02 18.80
N ALA A 376 6.48 11.59 18.36
CA ALA A 376 5.14 11.16 18.76
C ALA A 376 4.76 9.77 18.22
N THR A 377 5.39 9.34 17.12
CA THR A 377 5.09 8.05 16.47
C THR A 377 5.87 6.89 17.10
N PHE A 378 6.97 7.16 17.81
CA PHE A 378 7.76 6.14 18.49
C PHE A 378 7.53 6.15 20.00
N THR A 379 7.61 4.98 20.61
CA THR A 379 7.68 4.85 22.07
C THR A 379 9.08 5.22 22.56
N GLY A 380 9.23 5.48 23.88
CA GLY A 380 10.52 5.81 24.47
C GLY A 380 11.59 4.71 24.35
N ASP A 381 11.18 3.45 24.12
CA ASP A 381 12.04 2.28 23.88
C ASP A 381 12.17 1.91 22.39
N GLY A 382 11.74 2.81 21.47
CA GLY A 382 12.02 2.72 20.03
C GLY A 382 11.04 1.87 19.21
N TRP A 383 9.85 1.57 19.72
CA TRP A 383 8.81 0.90 18.95
C TRP A 383 7.95 1.90 18.18
N LEU A 384 7.71 1.62 16.90
CA LEU A 384 6.77 2.39 16.08
C LEU A 384 5.34 2.05 16.50
N ARG A 385 4.53 3.05 16.80
CA ARG A 385 3.09 2.95 16.99
C ARG A 385 2.40 2.90 15.64
N THR A 386 1.71 1.80 15.35
CA THR A 386 1.02 1.66 14.06
C THR A 386 -0.30 2.43 14.00
N GLY A 387 -0.90 2.68 15.16
CA GLY A 387 -2.27 3.20 15.27
C GLY A 387 -3.33 2.18 14.85
N ASP A 388 -2.95 0.92 14.62
CA ASP A 388 -3.86 -0.17 14.30
C ASP A 388 -4.04 -1.08 15.54
N VAL A 389 -5.25 -1.58 15.73
CA VAL A 389 -5.61 -2.48 16.84
C VAL A 389 -5.64 -3.91 16.34
N ALA A 390 -5.01 -4.81 17.08
CA ALA A 390 -5.07 -6.24 16.82
C ALA A 390 -5.40 -7.03 18.10
N ARG A 391 -5.75 -8.29 17.91
CA ARG A 391 -5.70 -9.35 18.92
C ARG A 391 -4.82 -10.48 18.41
N THR A 392 -4.15 -11.19 19.29
CA THR A 392 -3.42 -12.40 18.93
C THR A 392 -4.18 -13.64 19.42
N ASP A 393 -4.04 -14.77 18.71
CA ASP A 393 -4.48 -16.06 19.23
C ASP A 393 -3.39 -16.70 20.13
N ALA A 394 -3.65 -17.89 20.65
CA ALA A 394 -2.73 -18.61 21.53
C ALA A 394 -1.43 -19.06 20.82
N GLU A 395 -1.42 -19.09 19.50
CA GLU A 395 -0.28 -19.46 18.67
C GLU A 395 0.49 -18.22 18.16
N GLY A 396 0.05 -16.99 18.54
CA GLY A 396 0.69 -15.73 18.19
C GLY A 396 0.25 -15.12 16.85
N TYR A 397 -0.72 -15.72 16.15
CA TYR A 397 -1.26 -15.11 14.92
C TYR A 397 -2.09 -13.87 15.25
N ALA A 398 -1.77 -12.77 14.58
CA ALA A 398 -2.43 -11.49 14.80
C ALA A 398 -3.61 -11.29 13.83
N TYR A 399 -4.71 -10.78 14.36
CA TYR A 399 -5.91 -10.41 13.64
C TYR A 399 -6.10 -8.90 13.79
N ILE A 400 -5.95 -8.16 12.69
CA ILE A 400 -6.18 -6.70 12.69
C ILE A 400 -7.68 -6.47 12.87
N VAL A 401 -8.03 -5.76 13.93
CA VAL A 401 -9.43 -5.53 14.31
C VAL A 401 -9.92 -4.21 13.74
N ASP A 402 -9.14 -3.12 13.90
CA ASP A 402 -9.48 -1.78 13.38
C ASP A 402 -8.31 -0.81 13.58
N ARG A 403 -8.58 0.48 13.33
CA ARG A 403 -7.68 1.57 13.70
C ARG A 403 -8.11 2.21 15.00
N VAL A 404 -7.16 2.57 15.84
CA VAL A 404 -7.42 3.31 17.09
C VAL A 404 -8.30 4.54 16.85
N LYS A 405 -8.08 5.26 15.75
CA LYS A 405 -8.80 6.48 15.38
C LYS A 405 -10.20 6.26 14.77
N ASP A 406 -10.48 5.06 14.27
CA ASP A 406 -11.76 4.74 13.63
C ASP A 406 -12.72 4.04 14.61
N MET A 407 -12.21 3.56 15.74
CA MET A 407 -13.00 3.08 16.86
C MET A 407 -13.89 4.18 17.41
N PHE A 408 -15.12 3.86 17.78
CA PHE A 408 -16.04 4.76 18.47
C PHE A 408 -16.56 4.14 19.75
N VAL A 409 -17.04 4.97 20.69
CA VAL A 409 -17.50 4.53 22.00
C VAL A 409 -19.03 4.60 22.07
N SER A 410 -19.67 3.45 22.19
CA SER A 410 -21.14 3.33 22.28
C SER A 410 -21.56 2.82 23.66
N GLY A 411 -22.16 3.69 24.46
CA GLY A 411 -22.61 3.33 25.82
C GLY A 411 -21.49 2.92 26.77
N GLY A 412 -20.29 3.49 26.61
CA GLY A 412 -19.10 3.17 27.40
C GLY A 412 -18.28 1.98 26.87
N GLU A 413 -18.72 1.32 25.80
CA GLU A 413 -18.07 0.18 25.20
C GLU A 413 -17.42 0.54 23.87
N ASN A 414 -16.19 0.05 23.63
CA ASN A 414 -15.48 0.25 22.38
C ASN A 414 -16.11 -0.56 21.25
N VAL A 415 -16.48 0.10 20.16
CA VAL A 415 -16.95 -0.52 18.93
C VAL A 415 -15.91 -0.33 17.84
N TYR A 416 -15.51 -1.44 17.24
CA TYR A 416 -14.54 -1.48 16.15
C TYR A 416 -15.31 -1.64 14.84
N PRO A 417 -15.33 -0.62 13.98
CA PRO A 417 -16.06 -0.65 12.71
C PRO A 417 -15.79 -1.90 11.86
N ALA A 418 -14.57 -2.36 11.77
CA ALA A 418 -14.23 -3.53 10.95
C ALA A 418 -14.94 -4.81 11.41
N GLU A 419 -15.13 -5.01 12.72
CA GLU A 419 -15.91 -6.14 13.24
C GLU A 419 -17.38 -6.08 12.79
N VAL A 420 -17.93 -4.87 12.74
CA VAL A 420 -19.32 -4.65 12.31
C VAL A 420 -19.43 -4.79 10.79
N GLU A 421 -18.43 -4.25 10.06
CA GLU A 421 -18.31 -4.36 8.60
C GLU A 421 -18.25 -5.83 8.16
N ASP A 422 -17.45 -6.68 8.81
CA ASP A 422 -17.36 -8.11 8.54
C ASP A 422 -18.71 -8.80 8.72
N ALA A 423 -19.43 -8.48 9.79
CA ALA A 423 -20.75 -9.03 10.02
C ALA A 423 -21.76 -8.57 8.96
N VAL A 424 -21.72 -7.31 8.52
CA VAL A 424 -22.56 -6.79 7.43
C VAL A 424 -22.20 -7.45 6.10
N LEU A 425 -20.93 -7.62 5.79
CA LEU A 425 -20.44 -8.27 4.58
C LEU A 425 -20.83 -9.76 4.49
N SER A 426 -21.15 -10.41 5.61
CA SER A 426 -21.68 -11.77 5.60
C SER A 426 -23.12 -11.87 5.07
N HIS A 427 -23.81 -10.75 4.86
CA HIS A 427 -25.14 -10.72 4.25
C HIS A 427 -25.04 -10.93 2.73
N PRO A 428 -25.82 -11.88 2.13
CA PRO A 428 -25.64 -12.29 0.73
C PRO A 428 -25.94 -11.21 -0.32
N ALA A 429 -26.60 -10.12 0.07
CA ALA A 429 -26.88 -9.00 -0.82
C ALA A 429 -25.85 -7.88 -0.72
N VAL A 430 -24.89 -7.95 0.20
CA VAL A 430 -23.92 -6.88 0.43
C VAL A 430 -22.63 -7.16 -0.32
N ARG A 431 -22.26 -6.22 -1.18
CA ARG A 431 -20.96 -6.20 -1.88
C ARG A 431 -19.87 -5.56 -1.05
N GLU A 432 -20.16 -4.39 -0.46
CA GLU A 432 -19.23 -3.60 0.32
C GLU A 432 -19.95 -2.86 1.45
N CYS A 433 -19.19 -2.53 2.49
CA CYS A 433 -19.72 -1.78 3.61
C CYS A 433 -18.65 -0.90 4.26
N ALA A 434 -19.04 0.25 4.77
CA ALA A 434 -18.26 1.06 5.69
C ALA A 434 -19.11 1.44 6.90
N VAL A 435 -18.55 1.26 8.10
CA VAL A 435 -19.20 1.65 9.35
C VAL A 435 -18.43 2.80 9.98
N VAL A 436 -19.15 3.83 10.40
CA VAL A 436 -18.60 5.03 11.06
C VAL A 436 -19.35 5.32 12.34
N GLY A 437 -18.65 5.79 13.36
CA GLY A 437 -19.27 6.33 14.56
C GLY A 437 -19.90 7.70 14.25
N VAL A 438 -21.12 7.90 14.72
CA VAL A 438 -21.85 9.18 14.63
C VAL A 438 -22.38 9.56 16.00
N PRO A 439 -22.46 10.86 16.33
CA PRO A 439 -22.96 11.31 17.63
C PRO A 439 -24.38 10.82 17.94
N ASP A 440 -24.61 10.39 19.18
CA ASP A 440 -25.92 9.98 19.71
C ASP A 440 -26.14 10.56 21.10
N ALA A 441 -27.31 11.12 21.35
CA ALA A 441 -27.63 11.82 22.61
C ALA A 441 -27.65 10.87 23.83
N VAL A 442 -27.87 9.58 23.63
CA VAL A 442 -28.03 8.59 24.73
C VAL A 442 -26.74 7.77 24.90
N TRP A 443 -26.11 7.38 23.80
CA TRP A 443 -24.99 6.42 23.78
C TRP A 443 -23.63 7.07 23.59
N GLY A 444 -23.58 8.41 23.43
CA GLY A 444 -22.38 9.16 23.05
C GLY A 444 -22.11 9.05 21.55
N GLU A 445 -21.78 7.85 21.07
CA GLU A 445 -21.71 7.54 19.64
C GLU A 445 -22.45 6.23 19.35
N VAL A 446 -22.90 6.10 18.10
CA VAL A 446 -23.51 4.87 17.57
C VAL A 446 -23.02 4.59 16.16
N GLY A 447 -23.06 3.32 15.75
CA GLY A 447 -22.70 2.93 14.40
C GLY A 447 -23.71 3.43 13.35
N HIS A 448 -23.17 3.95 12.25
CA HIS A 448 -23.88 4.21 11.00
C HIS A 448 -23.22 3.39 9.90
N ALA A 449 -23.95 2.47 9.27
CA ALA A 449 -23.46 1.63 8.19
C ALA A 449 -23.83 2.23 6.84
N VAL A 450 -22.85 2.36 5.93
CA VAL A 450 -23.09 2.70 4.52
C VAL A 450 -22.79 1.46 3.70
N VAL A 451 -23.80 0.95 2.99
CA VAL A 451 -23.80 -0.35 2.33
C VAL A 451 -23.91 -0.19 0.82
N VAL A 452 -23.08 -0.94 0.10
CA VAL A 452 -23.19 -1.12 -1.35
C VAL A 452 -23.70 -2.52 -1.62
N LEU A 453 -24.79 -2.64 -2.35
CA LEU A 453 -25.40 -3.92 -2.69
C LEU A 453 -24.75 -4.55 -3.93
N GLU A 454 -24.87 -5.86 -4.05
CA GLU A 454 -24.60 -6.58 -5.29
C GLU A 454 -25.59 -6.13 -6.38
N ALA A 455 -25.14 -6.06 -7.64
CA ALA A 455 -25.89 -5.46 -8.77
C ALA A 455 -27.32 -6.03 -8.93
N ASP A 456 -27.49 -7.34 -8.69
CA ASP A 456 -28.75 -8.04 -8.91
C ASP A 456 -29.47 -8.38 -7.59
N ARG A 457 -29.06 -7.76 -6.48
CA ARG A 457 -29.62 -8.02 -5.15
C ARG A 457 -30.30 -6.78 -4.58
N ARG A 458 -31.26 -7.01 -3.72
CA ARG A 458 -31.97 -5.98 -2.96
C ARG A 458 -31.99 -6.37 -1.50
N ALA A 459 -31.82 -5.40 -0.64
CA ALA A 459 -32.02 -5.49 0.80
C ALA A 459 -32.36 -4.10 1.32
N ASP A 460 -33.11 -4.02 2.41
CA ASP A 460 -33.38 -2.78 3.10
C ASP A 460 -32.61 -2.66 4.42
N GLY A 461 -32.63 -1.47 5.04
CA GLY A 461 -31.92 -1.23 6.29
C GLY A 461 -32.35 -2.16 7.43
N PRO A 462 -33.66 -2.33 7.68
CA PRO A 462 -34.19 -3.29 8.65
C PRO A 462 -33.70 -4.72 8.44
N GLU A 463 -33.63 -5.21 7.20
CA GLU A 463 -33.12 -6.53 6.85
C GLU A 463 -31.64 -6.69 7.22
N ILE A 464 -30.79 -5.72 6.83
CA ILE A 464 -29.38 -5.70 7.21
C ILE A 464 -29.21 -5.71 8.73
N LEU A 465 -29.94 -4.83 9.45
CA LEU A 465 -29.86 -4.78 10.91
C LEU A 465 -30.38 -6.08 11.58
N ALA A 466 -31.40 -6.72 11.00
CA ALA A 466 -31.91 -8.00 11.49
C ALA A 466 -30.88 -9.12 11.33
N HIS A 467 -30.12 -9.12 10.22
CA HIS A 467 -29.03 -10.08 9.98
C HIS A 467 -27.94 -10.01 11.05
N LEU A 468 -27.68 -8.85 11.63
CA LEU A 468 -26.66 -8.65 12.66
C LEU A 468 -27.10 -9.13 14.05
N ARG A 469 -28.41 -9.31 14.27
CA ARG A 469 -28.94 -9.79 15.56
C ARG A 469 -28.49 -11.22 15.82
N GLY A 470 -27.97 -11.46 17.02
CA GLY A 470 -27.41 -12.76 17.41
C GLY A 470 -26.01 -13.04 16.88
N ARG A 471 -25.49 -12.19 15.97
CA ARG A 471 -24.11 -12.23 15.48
C ARG A 471 -23.21 -11.25 16.23
N LEU A 472 -23.75 -10.07 16.56
CA LEU A 472 -23.06 -9.01 17.28
C LEU A 472 -23.78 -8.68 18.59
N ALA A 473 -23.00 -8.19 19.56
CA ALA A 473 -23.55 -7.59 20.77
C ALA A 473 -24.42 -6.36 20.42
N LYS A 474 -25.50 -6.13 21.17
CA LYS A 474 -26.51 -5.12 20.84
C LYS A 474 -25.94 -3.71 20.66
N TYR A 475 -24.93 -3.33 21.44
CA TYR A 475 -24.29 -2.01 21.38
C TYR A 475 -23.43 -1.83 20.12
N LYS A 476 -23.00 -2.92 19.46
CA LYS A 476 -22.22 -2.89 18.22
C LYS A 476 -23.09 -2.77 16.97
N ILE A 477 -24.38 -3.13 17.06
CA ILE A 477 -25.28 -3.08 15.90
C ILE A 477 -25.52 -1.62 15.52
N PRO A 478 -25.25 -1.21 14.26
CA PRO A 478 -25.51 0.14 13.80
C PRO A 478 -26.96 0.57 14.06
N LYS A 479 -27.18 1.83 14.38
CA LYS A 479 -28.53 2.38 14.53
C LYS A 479 -29.19 2.68 13.20
N THR A 480 -28.38 3.01 12.19
CA THR A 480 -28.84 3.43 10.87
C THR A 480 -28.04 2.77 9.76
N VAL A 481 -28.71 2.55 8.64
CA VAL A 481 -28.12 2.04 7.40
C VAL A 481 -28.45 3.00 6.28
N ALA A 482 -27.45 3.41 5.51
CA ALA A 482 -27.59 4.11 4.24
C ALA A 482 -27.09 3.22 3.11
N PHE A 483 -27.56 3.47 1.88
CA PHE A 483 -27.11 2.76 0.69
C PHE A 483 -26.39 3.71 -0.25
N ALA A 484 -25.36 3.22 -0.91
CA ALA A 484 -24.56 3.96 -1.88
C ALA A 484 -24.24 3.08 -3.09
N ASP A 485 -23.95 3.69 -4.23
CA ASP A 485 -23.50 2.98 -5.43
C ASP A 485 -22.02 2.59 -5.32
N ASP A 486 -21.21 3.43 -4.62
CA ASP A 486 -19.79 3.20 -4.36
C ASP A 486 -19.36 3.92 -3.07
N LEU A 487 -18.19 3.53 -2.52
CA LEU A 487 -17.61 4.12 -1.31
C LEU A 487 -16.36 4.94 -1.66
N PRO A 488 -16.18 6.14 -1.03
CA PRO A 488 -14.99 6.96 -1.22
C PRO A 488 -13.71 6.21 -0.85
N ARG A 489 -12.71 6.24 -1.75
CA ARG A 489 -11.44 5.51 -1.58
C ARG A 489 -10.22 6.38 -1.76
N THR A 490 -9.13 5.97 -1.11
CA THR A 490 -7.80 6.46 -1.42
C THR A 490 -7.35 5.91 -2.79
N ALA A 491 -6.28 6.49 -3.32
CA ALA A 491 -5.65 5.97 -4.53
C ALA A 491 -5.13 4.52 -4.41
N SER A 492 -4.90 4.03 -3.19
CA SER A 492 -4.55 2.63 -2.92
C SER A 492 -5.76 1.71 -2.76
N GLY A 493 -6.99 2.20 -2.97
CA GLY A 493 -8.22 1.42 -2.86
C GLY A 493 -8.80 1.33 -1.44
N LYS A 494 -8.18 1.95 -0.42
CA LYS A 494 -8.69 1.94 0.96
C LYS A 494 -9.88 2.89 1.10
N ILE A 495 -10.94 2.46 1.79
CA ILE A 495 -12.11 3.29 2.11
C ILE A 495 -11.70 4.45 3.02
N ILE A 496 -12.15 5.66 2.68
CA ILE A 496 -11.90 6.88 3.45
C ILE A 496 -13.11 7.12 4.36
N LYS A 497 -13.10 6.56 5.59
CA LYS A 497 -14.24 6.66 6.55
C LYS A 497 -14.68 8.10 6.83
N ARG A 498 -13.75 9.06 6.88
CA ARG A 498 -14.08 10.47 7.02
C ARG A 498 -14.94 10.99 5.84
N ALA A 499 -14.61 10.62 4.62
CA ALA A 499 -15.37 11.01 3.43
C ALA A 499 -16.73 10.29 3.39
N VAL A 500 -16.78 9.01 3.80
CA VAL A 500 -18.05 8.29 3.97
C VAL A 500 -18.98 9.01 4.93
N ARG A 501 -18.48 9.43 6.11
CA ARG A 501 -19.27 10.19 7.10
C ARG A 501 -19.79 11.52 6.56
N GLN A 502 -19.01 12.19 5.71
CA GLN A 502 -19.40 13.46 5.10
C GLN A 502 -20.43 13.30 3.97
N ALA A 503 -20.23 12.28 3.11
CA ALA A 503 -21.11 12.02 1.97
C ALA A 503 -22.44 11.38 2.36
N HIS A 504 -22.46 10.62 3.46
CA HIS A 504 -23.63 9.90 3.95
C HIS A 504 -23.86 10.24 5.44
N PRO A 505 -24.37 11.44 5.76
CA PRO A 505 -24.68 11.81 7.14
C PRO A 505 -25.81 10.92 7.68
N ALA A 506 -25.68 10.47 8.94
CA ALA A 506 -26.75 9.76 9.60
C ALA A 506 -28.02 10.67 9.71
N PRO A 507 -29.23 10.11 9.65
CA PRO A 507 -30.45 10.87 9.87
C PRO A 507 -30.40 11.59 11.24
N SER A 508 -30.74 12.87 11.25
CA SER A 508 -30.82 13.64 12.50
C SER A 508 -31.79 12.99 13.50
N PRO A 509 -31.50 13.01 14.82
CA PRO A 509 -32.34 12.38 15.83
C PRO A 509 -33.76 12.99 15.98
N GLU A 510 -34.09 14.00 15.21
CA GLU A 510 -35.40 14.66 15.23
C GLU A 510 -36.35 14.03 14.23
N ALA A 511 -37.08 12.98 14.62
CA ALA A 511 -38.43 12.64 14.18
C ALA A 511 -38.92 11.30 14.75
N THR A 512 -38.84 11.12 16.06
CA THR A 512 -39.74 10.14 16.68
C THR A 512 -40.87 10.91 17.32
N PRO A 513 -42.13 10.80 16.81
CA PRO A 513 -43.27 11.44 17.47
C PRO A 513 -43.44 10.86 18.88
N PRO A 514 -43.80 11.65 19.87
CA PRO A 514 -43.99 11.17 21.23
C PRO A 514 -45.03 10.06 21.25
N THR A 515 -44.69 8.94 21.84
CA THR A 515 -45.63 7.84 22.11
C THR A 515 -46.81 8.40 22.89
N PRO A 516 -48.09 8.20 22.44
CA PRO A 516 -49.22 8.70 23.17
C PRO A 516 -49.27 8.09 24.56
N GLY A 517 -49.28 8.94 25.56
CA GLY A 517 -49.35 8.57 26.96
C GLY A 517 -50.56 7.71 27.22
N LYS A 518 -50.34 6.59 27.94
CA LYS A 518 -51.44 5.81 28.52
C LYS A 518 -52.22 6.72 29.44
N GLY A 519 -53.42 7.08 28.99
CA GLY A 519 -54.39 7.81 29.77
C GLY A 519 -54.71 7.04 31.07
N SER A 520 -54.50 7.71 32.17
CA SER A 520 -55.11 7.38 33.45
C SER A 520 -56.59 7.63 33.34
N THR A 521 -57.38 6.62 33.44
CA THR A 521 -58.84 6.73 33.67
C THR A 521 -59.15 6.41 35.14
N PRO A 522 -60.16 7.04 35.72
CA PRO A 522 -60.32 7.39 37.14
C PRO A 522 -60.68 6.21 38.04
#